data_ee6fea28c694b52980500c19e9e4f604
#
_entry.id   ee6fea28c694b52980500c19e9e4f604
#
_cell.length_a   1.000
_cell.length_b   1.000
_cell.length_c   1.000
_cell.angle_alpha   90.00
_cell.angle_beta   90.00
_cell.angle_gamma   90.00
#
_symmetry.space_group_name_H-M   'P 1'
#
loop_
_entity.id
_entity.type
_entity.pdbx_description
1 polymer ?
#
loop_
_entity_poly.entity_id
_entity_poly.type
_entity_poly.pdbx_seq_one_letter_code
_entity_poly.pdbx_strand_id
1 'polypeptide(L)'
;MHRDIELTGRIAGLPGKSSDRIRFLFRVEQARAEGRDIGFEGLARLSWYRDAPRLEAGERWRLTARLKPPHGFANPGGFDYERWLFQQGIEATGYVRGAEENRRLDAGPGTSVIDRWRQRLGERIEAILPGPLGAALVRALVLGDRSGLGSEQWEVLTRTGINHLIAISGLHVGMVAAFLFFLFR
;
A
#
# COMPACT_ATOMS: atom_id res chain seq x y z
N MET A 1 -24.00 -1.38 10.82
CA MET A 1 -23.52 -0.76 12.08
C MET A 1 -22.04 -0.47 11.93
N HIS A 2 -21.67 0.81 11.90
CA HIS A 2 -20.26 1.21 11.69
C HIS A 2 -19.62 1.44 13.06
N ARG A 3 -19.10 0.38 13.66
CA ARG A 3 -18.39 0.47 14.95
C ARG A 3 -16.91 0.78 14.73
N ASP A 4 -16.34 1.55 15.63
CA ASP A 4 -14.92 1.79 15.67
C ASP A 4 -14.25 0.56 16.29
N ILE A 5 -13.18 0.09 15.68
CA ILE A 5 -12.46 -1.13 16.03
C ILE A 5 -11.02 -0.76 16.31
N GLU A 6 -10.49 -1.21 17.43
CA GLU A 6 -9.07 -1.12 17.74
C GLU A 6 -8.35 -2.28 17.02
N LEU A 7 -7.39 -1.91 16.18
CA LEU A 7 -6.56 -2.84 15.42
C LEU A 7 -5.12 -2.75 15.92
N THR A 8 -4.53 -3.89 16.20
CA THR A 8 -3.08 -4.02 16.43
C THR A 8 -2.50 -4.83 15.28
N GLY A 9 -1.40 -4.36 14.69
CA GLY A 9 -0.82 -5.05 13.53
C GLY A 9 0.33 -4.27 12.91
N ARG A 10 0.70 -4.65 11.69
CA ARG A 10 1.85 -4.09 10.99
C ARG A 10 1.48 -3.52 9.62
N ILE A 11 2.18 -2.46 9.24
CA ILE A 11 2.10 -1.91 7.89
C ILE A 11 2.75 -2.89 6.92
N ALA A 12 1.97 -3.37 5.95
CA ALA A 12 2.40 -4.31 4.93
C ALA A 12 2.67 -3.58 3.61
N GLY A 13 3.86 -3.77 3.04
CA GLY A 13 4.26 -3.12 1.80
C GLY A 13 4.45 -1.61 1.91
N LEU A 14 4.49 -0.93 0.79
CA LEU A 14 4.75 0.50 0.71
C LEU A 14 3.46 1.31 0.92
N PRO A 15 3.41 2.26 1.87
CA PRO A 15 2.31 3.21 1.97
C PRO A 15 2.27 4.13 0.74
N GLY A 16 1.11 4.21 0.10
CA GLY A 16 0.88 5.11 -1.02
C GLY A 16 0.35 6.45 -0.54
N LYS A 17 1.08 7.54 -0.82
CA LYS A 17 0.67 8.90 -0.47
C LYS A 17 -0.11 9.53 -1.61
N SER A 18 -1.24 10.14 -1.31
CA SER A 18 -2.02 11.00 -2.19
C SER A 18 -2.14 12.39 -1.54
N SER A 19 -2.68 13.38 -2.26
CA SER A 19 -2.79 14.76 -1.79
C SER A 19 -3.57 14.90 -0.48
N ASP A 20 -4.56 14.04 -0.24
CA ASP A 20 -5.53 14.15 0.85
C ASP A 20 -5.46 13.00 1.87
N ARG A 21 -4.67 11.95 1.56
CA ARG A 21 -4.62 10.73 2.40
C ARG A 21 -3.39 9.90 2.16
N ILE A 22 -3.07 9.06 3.15
CA ILE A 22 -2.16 7.93 2.98
C ILE A 22 -2.99 6.65 2.91
N ARG A 23 -2.75 5.82 1.90
CA ARG A 23 -3.38 4.51 1.76
C ARG A 23 -2.33 3.45 1.96
N PHE A 24 -2.62 2.46 2.81
CA PHE A 24 -1.67 1.40 3.15
C PHE A 24 -2.38 0.08 3.40
N LEU A 25 -1.64 -0.99 3.27
CA LEU A 25 -2.05 -2.32 3.71
C LEU A 25 -1.64 -2.50 5.16
N PHE A 26 -2.53 -3.06 5.94
CA PHE A 26 -2.32 -3.31 7.36
C PHE A 26 -2.59 -4.76 7.65
N ARG A 27 -1.55 -5.49 8.07
CA ARG A 27 -1.67 -6.87 8.52
C ARG A 27 -2.12 -6.84 9.95
N VAL A 28 -3.39 -7.14 10.16
CA VAL A 28 -4.02 -7.18 11.47
C VAL A 28 -3.56 -8.44 12.21
N GLU A 29 -3.00 -8.25 13.39
CA GLU A 29 -2.59 -9.31 14.33
C GLU A 29 -3.65 -9.52 15.41
N GLN A 30 -4.40 -8.46 15.73
CA GLN A 30 -5.48 -8.48 16.71
C GLN A 30 -6.48 -7.36 16.40
N ALA A 31 -7.76 -7.67 16.56
CA ALA A 31 -8.84 -6.70 16.42
C ALA A 31 -9.77 -6.75 17.62
N ARG A 32 -10.08 -5.60 18.20
CA ARG A 32 -10.97 -5.47 19.35
C ARG A 32 -12.10 -4.49 19.08
N ALA A 33 -13.30 -4.87 19.42
CA ALA A 33 -14.47 -4.00 19.46
C ALA A 33 -15.00 -3.92 20.90
N GLU A 34 -15.15 -2.71 21.44
CA GLU A 34 -15.63 -2.50 22.81
C GLU A 34 -14.81 -3.32 23.85
N GLY A 35 -13.49 -3.40 23.66
CA GLY A 35 -12.58 -4.13 24.54
C GLY A 35 -12.58 -5.66 24.37
N ARG A 36 -13.46 -6.22 23.53
CA ARG A 36 -13.52 -7.67 23.27
C ARG A 36 -12.83 -8.01 21.97
N ASP A 37 -12.06 -9.07 21.97
CA ASP A 37 -11.47 -9.60 20.73
C ASP A 37 -12.57 -10.11 19.80
N ILE A 38 -12.50 -9.71 18.53
CA ILE A 38 -13.49 -10.10 17.52
C ILE A 38 -12.96 -11.17 16.55
N GLY A 39 -11.76 -11.71 16.81
CA GLY A 39 -11.17 -12.81 16.04
C GLY A 39 -10.86 -12.45 14.58
N PHE A 40 -10.69 -11.18 14.25
CA PHE A 40 -10.29 -10.76 12.91
C PHE A 40 -8.77 -10.65 12.82
N GLU A 41 -8.18 -11.55 12.06
CA GLU A 41 -6.77 -11.54 11.67
C GLU A 41 -6.72 -11.61 10.14
N GLY A 42 -5.92 -10.74 9.51
CA GLY A 42 -5.87 -10.73 8.06
C GLY A 42 -5.31 -9.44 7.49
N LEU A 43 -5.48 -9.24 6.19
CA LEU A 43 -5.00 -8.05 5.50
C LEU A 43 -6.14 -7.04 5.30
N ALA A 44 -5.98 -5.86 5.88
CA ALA A 44 -6.90 -4.75 5.70
C ALA A 44 -6.27 -3.65 4.85
N ARG A 45 -7.06 -3.04 3.94
CA ARG A 45 -6.66 -1.87 3.19
C ARG A 45 -7.24 -0.63 3.85
N LEU A 46 -6.38 0.19 4.47
CA LEU A 46 -6.76 1.36 5.24
C LEU A 46 -6.40 2.66 4.52
N SER A 47 -7.23 3.67 4.74
CA SER A 47 -6.95 5.06 4.36
C SER A 47 -6.84 5.92 5.60
N TRP A 48 -5.79 6.72 5.72
CA TRP A 48 -5.64 7.70 6.79
C TRP A 48 -5.73 9.10 6.19
N TYR A 49 -6.79 9.80 6.52
CA TYR A 49 -7.08 11.16 6.05
C TYR A 49 -6.59 12.15 7.09
N ARG A 50 -6.12 13.31 6.66
CA ARG A 50 -5.65 14.41 7.51
C ARG A 50 -4.63 13.98 8.56
N ASP A 51 -3.66 14.79 8.85
CA ASP A 51 -2.68 14.62 9.91
C ASP A 51 -2.08 13.20 10.05
N ALA A 52 -2.08 12.45 8.94
CA ALA A 52 -1.47 11.13 8.92
C ALA A 52 0.04 11.28 9.13
N PRO A 53 0.61 10.60 10.13
CA PRO A 53 2.05 10.63 10.33
C PRO A 53 2.77 9.96 9.18
N ARG A 54 4.07 10.15 9.08
CA ARG A 54 4.88 9.35 8.17
C ARG A 54 4.80 7.88 8.58
N LEU A 55 4.32 7.05 7.68
CA LEU A 55 4.21 5.61 7.86
C LEU A 55 5.34 4.90 7.13
N GLU A 56 5.96 3.94 7.79
CA GLU A 56 7.01 3.12 7.20
C GLU A 56 6.58 1.64 7.15
N ALA A 57 7.00 0.97 6.07
CA ALA A 57 6.72 -0.45 5.92
C ALA A 57 7.22 -1.25 7.13
N GLY A 58 6.36 -2.09 7.72
CA GLY A 58 6.59 -2.98 8.85
C GLY A 58 6.53 -2.37 10.23
N GLU A 59 6.31 -1.10 10.34
CA GLU A 59 5.99 -0.53 11.63
C GLU A 59 4.78 -1.22 12.25
N ARG A 60 4.86 -1.46 13.54
CA ARG A 60 3.74 -1.99 14.31
C ARG A 60 2.97 -0.85 14.95
N TRP A 61 1.67 -0.85 14.69
CA TRP A 61 0.77 0.20 15.13
C TRP A 61 -0.42 -0.35 15.89
N ARG A 62 -0.95 0.47 16.78
CA ARG A 62 -2.31 0.36 17.29
C ARG A 62 -3.11 1.48 16.69
N LEU A 63 -4.18 1.12 16.00
CA LEU A 63 -5.01 2.05 15.23
C LEU A 63 -6.47 1.88 15.60
N THR A 64 -7.19 2.97 15.79
CA THR A 64 -8.65 2.96 15.80
C THR A 64 -9.15 3.16 14.38
N ALA A 65 -9.85 2.19 13.84
CA ALA A 65 -10.31 2.19 12.46
C ALA A 65 -11.78 1.77 12.35
N ARG A 66 -12.41 2.22 11.27
CA ARG A 66 -13.74 1.75 10.90
C ARG A 66 -13.59 0.85 9.68
N LEU A 67 -13.89 -0.43 9.89
CA LEU A 67 -13.80 -1.45 8.85
C LEU A 67 -15.15 -1.70 8.19
N LYS A 68 -15.09 -2.15 6.96
CA LYS A 68 -16.21 -2.69 6.18
C LYS A 68 -15.73 -3.86 5.32
N PRO A 69 -16.59 -4.84 5.04
CA PRO A 69 -16.27 -5.88 4.07
C PRO A 69 -15.81 -5.29 2.73
N PRO A 70 -14.99 -5.99 1.97
CA PRO A 70 -14.67 -5.62 0.61
C PRO A 70 -15.97 -5.48 -0.19
N HIS A 71 -16.15 -4.35 -0.85
CA HIS A 71 -17.31 -4.10 -1.68
C HIS A 71 -16.92 -3.26 -2.88
N GLY A 72 -17.35 -3.65 -4.05
CA GLY A 72 -17.14 -2.97 -5.31
C GLY A 72 -18.47 -2.69 -6.03
N PHE A 73 -18.47 -1.73 -6.93
CA PHE A 73 -19.58 -1.53 -7.86
C PHE A 73 -19.40 -2.50 -9.03
N ALA A 74 -20.39 -3.37 -9.24
CA ALA A 74 -20.43 -4.27 -10.39
C ALA A 74 -21.00 -3.54 -11.62
N ASN A 75 -20.18 -2.73 -12.28
CA ASN A 75 -20.56 -2.13 -13.55
C ASN A 75 -20.14 -3.05 -14.69
N PRO A 76 -21.05 -3.44 -15.61
CA PRO A 76 -20.67 -4.23 -16.78
C PRO A 76 -19.54 -3.56 -17.57
N GLY A 77 -18.46 -4.30 -17.82
CA GLY A 77 -17.26 -3.77 -18.51
C GLY A 77 -16.34 -2.86 -17.68
N GLY A 78 -16.68 -2.58 -16.43
CA GLY A 78 -15.86 -1.80 -15.51
C GLY A 78 -14.83 -2.63 -14.74
N PHE A 79 -13.93 -1.94 -14.04
CA PHE A 79 -12.97 -2.58 -13.15
C PHE A 79 -13.68 -3.21 -11.93
N ASP A 80 -13.57 -4.52 -11.80
CA ASP A 80 -14.09 -5.27 -10.65
C ASP A 80 -13.15 -5.11 -9.45
N TYR A 81 -13.45 -4.10 -8.63
CA TYR A 81 -12.66 -3.76 -7.45
C TYR A 81 -12.72 -4.84 -6.37
N GLU A 82 -13.87 -5.49 -6.18
CA GLU A 82 -14.06 -6.53 -5.18
C GLU A 82 -13.23 -7.77 -5.52
N ARG A 83 -13.29 -8.22 -6.77
CA ARG A 83 -12.45 -9.31 -7.28
C ARG A 83 -10.96 -8.99 -7.14
N TRP A 84 -10.57 -7.75 -7.43
CA TRP A 84 -9.19 -7.31 -7.25
C TRP A 84 -8.75 -7.37 -5.79
N LEU A 85 -9.58 -6.90 -4.84
CA LEU A 85 -9.29 -7.00 -3.40
C LEU A 85 -9.13 -8.47 -2.97
N PHE A 86 -10.03 -9.33 -3.44
CA PHE A 86 -9.96 -10.77 -3.17
C PHE A 86 -8.67 -11.39 -3.68
N GLN A 87 -8.26 -11.08 -4.92
CA GLN A 87 -7.01 -11.56 -5.50
C GLN A 87 -5.76 -11.09 -4.73
N GLN A 88 -5.84 -9.92 -4.08
CA GLN A 88 -4.77 -9.40 -3.23
C GLN A 88 -4.83 -9.96 -1.80
N GLY A 89 -5.78 -10.83 -1.47
CA GLY A 89 -5.98 -11.34 -0.13
C GLY A 89 -6.42 -10.28 0.88
N ILE A 90 -7.09 -9.21 0.41
CA ILE A 90 -7.57 -8.12 1.26
C ILE A 90 -8.97 -8.48 1.76
N GLU A 91 -9.07 -8.70 3.06
CA GLU A 91 -10.29 -9.19 3.71
C GLU A 91 -11.17 -8.05 4.26
N ALA A 92 -10.60 -6.88 4.47
CA ALA A 92 -11.34 -5.71 4.91
C ALA A 92 -10.81 -4.44 4.25
N THR A 93 -11.70 -3.46 4.10
CA THR A 93 -11.35 -2.09 3.73
C THR A 93 -11.81 -1.13 4.80
N GLY A 94 -11.17 0.03 4.92
CA GLY A 94 -11.59 0.98 5.95
C GLY A 94 -10.78 2.26 5.98
N TYR A 95 -10.97 3.00 7.05
CA TYR A 95 -10.22 4.23 7.30
C TYR A 95 -9.89 4.38 8.78
N VAL A 96 -8.72 4.99 9.04
CA VAL A 96 -8.26 5.29 10.38
C VAL A 96 -9.06 6.48 10.91
N ARG A 97 -9.51 6.38 12.15
CA ARG A 97 -10.18 7.45 12.87
C ARG A 97 -9.14 8.39 13.49
N GLY A 98 -9.48 9.66 13.58
CA GLY A 98 -8.65 10.67 14.26
C GLY A 98 -8.69 10.51 15.78
N ALA A 99 -8.39 9.33 16.29
CA ALA A 99 -8.34 9.07 17.71
C ALA A 99 -6.93 9.36 18.25
N GLU A 100 -6.85 9.99 19.40
CA GLU A 100 -5.59 10.24 20.12
C GLU A 100 -4.86 8.94 20.50
N GLU A 101 -5.56 7.83 20.46
CA GLU A 101 -5.07 6.48 20.77
C GLU A 101 -4.25 5.83 19.63
N ASN A 102 -4.24 6.42 18.43
CA ASN A 102 -3.41 5.93 17.34
C ASN A 102 -1.93 6.11 17.69
N ARG A 103 -1.22 5.00 17.87
CA ARG A 103 0.18 5.05 18.27
C ARG A 103 1.02 3.97 17.62
N ARG A 104 2.24 4.34 17.30
CA ARG A 104 3.27 3.37 16.92
C ARG A 104 3.72 2.60 18.17
N LEU A 105 3.70 1.29 18.10
CA LEU A 105 4.09 0.40 19.21
C LEU A 105 5.57 0.09 19.17
N ASP A 106 6.08 -0.29 18.03
CA ASP A 106 7.51 -0.49 17.82
C ASP A 106 7.85 -0.38 16.32
N ALA A 107 9.16 -0.27 16.03
CA ALA A 107 9.75 -0.40 14.71
C ALA A 107 10.35 -1.80 14.52
N GLY A 108 9.76 -2.82 15.14
CA GLY A 108 10.32 -4.15 15.29
C GLY A 108 10.77 -4.84 14.01
N PRO A 109 11.54 -5.92 14.12
CA PRO A 109 12.24 -6.59 13.00
C PRO A 109 11.32 -7.35 12.03
N GLY A 110 10.01 -7.21 12.15
CA GLY A 110 9.02 -7.89 11.29
C GLY A 110 8.87 -7.34 9.88
N THR A 111 9.68 -6.37 9.48
CA THR A 111 9.62 -5.80 8.14
C THR A 111 10.59 -6.50 7.25
N SER A 112 10.16 -6.80 6.05
CA SER A 112 11.07 -7.11 4.96
C SER A 112 12.10 -5.98 4.84
N VAL A 113 13.37 -6.28 5.04
CA VAL A 113 14.48 -5.35 4.78
C VAL A 113 14.35 -4.76 3.38
N ILE A 114 13.81 -5.54 2.45
CA ILE A 114 13.52 -5.18 1.07
C ILE A 114 12.51 -4.03 0.99
N ASP A 115 11.42 -4.07 1.75
CA ASP A 115 10.39 -3.02 1.69
C ASP A 115 10.90 -1.69 2.23
N ARG A 116 11.67 -1.72 3.30
CA ARG A 116 12.36 -0.51 3.81
C ARG A 116 13.36 0.05 2.81
N TRP A 117 14.08 -0.82 2.13
CA TRP A 117 15.02 -0.42 1.08
C TRP A 117 14.30 0.22 -0.11
N ARG A 118 13.21 -0.40 -0.57
CA ARG A 118 12.34 0.12 -1.62
C ARG A 118 11.76 1.49 -1.25
N GLN A 119 11.32 1.64 -0.01
CA GLN A 119 10.79 2.93 0.48
C GLN A 119 11.86 4.03 0.44
N ARG A 120 13.05 3.77 0.99
CA ARG A 120 14.17 4.73 0.98
C ARG A 120 14.61 5.09 -0.46
N LEU A 121 14.63 4.11 -1.34
CA LEU A 121 14.96 4.35 -2.74
C LEU A 121 13.88 5.19 -3.42
N GLY A 122 12.61 4.94 -3.15
CA GLY A 122 11.50 5.76 -3.62
C GLY A 122 11.59 7.22 -3.17
N GLU A 123 11.92 7.45 -1.91
CA GLU A 123 12.14 8.80 -1.36
C GLU A 123 13.34 9.52 -2.02
N ARG A 124 14.42 8.79 -2.29
CA ARG A 124 15.57 9.35 -3.03
C ARG A 124 15.22 9.72 -4.47
N ILE A 125 14.43 8.89 -5.15
CA ILE A 125 13.95 9.18 -6.51
C ILE A 125 13.13 10.48 -6.51
N GLU A 126 12.23 10.65 -5.56
CA GLU A 126 11.44 11.88 -5.41
C GLU A 126 12.29 13.11 -5.12
N ALA A 127 13.35 12.95 -4.32
CA ALA A 127 14.25 14.06 -3.96
C ALA A 127 15.17 14.52 -5.12
N ILE A 128 15.52 13.61 -6.04
CA ILE A 128 16.47 13.87 -7.12
C ILE A 128 15.77 14.32 -8.39
N LEU A 129 14.61 13.76 -8.69
CA LEU A 129 13.92 14.02 -9.96
C LEU A 129 13.00 15.24 -9.87
N PRO A 130 13.17 16.21 -10.77
CA PRO A 130 12.28 17.35 -10.84
C PRO A 130 10.91 16.92 -11.37
N GLY A 131 9.87 17.28 -10.63
CA GLY A 131 8.48 17.07 -11.03
C GLY A 131 7.88 15.71 -10.60
N PRO A 132 6.62 15.76 -10.15
CA PRO A 132 5.97 14.60 -9.56
C PRO A 132 5.73 13.45 -10.55
N LEU A 133 5.51 13.76 -11.82
CA LEU A 133 5.26 12.75 -12.86
C LEU A 133 6.51 11.93 -13.18
N GLY A 134 7.66 12.59 -13.35
CA GLY A 134 8.93 11.91 -13.61
C GLY A 134 9.31 10.95 -12.49
N ALA A 135 9.23 11.41 -11.25
CA ALA A 135 9.48 10.59 -10.08
C ALA A 135 8.51 9.41 -9.98
N ALA A 136 7.21 9.64 -10.24
CA ALA A 136 6.20 8.60 -10.21
C ALA A 136 6.44 7.51 -11.27
N LEU A 137 6.82 7.89 -12.50
CA LEU A 137 7.15 6.95 -13.57
C LEU A 137 8.39 6.11 -13.23
N VAL A 138 9.46 6.75 -12.75
CA VAL A 138 10.68 6.03 -12.36
C VAL A 138 10.41 5.08 -11.18
N ARG A 139 9.64 5.49 -10.19
CA ARG A 139 9.20 4.60 -9.10
C ARG A 139 8.39 3.41 -9.60
N ALA A 140 7.46 3.64 -10.54
CA ALA A 140 6.68 2.57 -11.13
C ALA A 140 7.55 1.56 -11.87
N LEU A 141 8.56 2.02 -12.62
CA LEU A 141 9.46 1.17 -13.41
C LEU A 141 10.48 0.43 -12.55
N VAL A 142 11.12 1.13 -11.59
CA VAL A 142 12.25 0.58 -10.81
C VAL A 142 11.75 -0.21 -9.59
N LEU A 143 10.73 0.30 -8.92
CA LEU A 143 10.24 -0.27 -7.66
C LEU A 143 8.93 -1.05 -7.83
N GLY A 144 8.27 -0.94 -9.00
CA GLY A 144 6.91 -1.44 -9.19
C GLY A 144 5.86 -0.66 -8.37
N ASP A 145 6.23 0.50 -7.86
CA ASP A 145 5.33 1.34 -7.06
C ASP A 145 4.59 2.33 -7.94
N ARG A 146 3.31 2.04 -8.17
CA ARG A 146 2.40 2.82 -9.02
C ARG A 146 1.57 3.83 -8.24
N SER A 147 1.79 3.99 -6.94
CA SER A 147 0.96 4.83 -6.07
C SER A 147 1.01 6.32 -6.43
N GLY A 148 2.09 6.76 -7.06
CA GLY A 148 2.26 8.14 -7.53
C GLY A 148 1.61 8.45 -8.89
N LEU A 149 1.07 7.46 -9.59
CA LEU A 149 0.38 7.65 -10.87
C LEU A 149 -1.12 7.88 -10.63
N GLY A 150 -1.63 9.04 -10.97
CA GLY A 150 -3.05 9.36 -10.90
C GLY A 150 -3.84 8.70 -12.05
N SER A 151 -5.17 8.83 -11.99
CA SER A 151 -6.07 8.26 -13.01
C SER A 151 -5.84 8.84 -14.41
N GLU A 152 -5.55 10.11 -14.50
CA GLU A 152 -5.27 10.81 -15.77
C GLU A 152 -3.99 10.27 -16.42
N GLN A 153 -2.90 10.17 -15.66
CA GLN A 153 -1.65 9.61 -16.15
C GLN A 153 -1.81 8.14 -16.56
N TRP A 154 -2.59 7.39 -15.78
CA TRP A 154 -2.89 6.00 -16.11
C TRP A 154 -3.70 5.85 -17.39
N GLU A 155 -4.65 6.75 -17.63
CA GLU A 155 -5.42 6.77 -18.87
C GLU A 155 -4.52 7.05 -20.08
N VAL A 156 -3.61 8.03 -19.99
CA VAL A 156 -2.63 8.31 -21.05
C VAL A 156 -1.76 7.09 -21.33
N LEU A 157 -1.23 6.44 -20.30
CA LEU A 157 -0.41 5.23 -20.45
C LEU A 157 -1.19 4.08 -21.10
N THR A 158 -2.47 3.97 -20.82
CA THR A 158 -3.34 2.95 -21.41
C THR A 158 -3.65 3.26 -22.86
N ARG A 159 -3.98 4.50 -23.19
CA ARG A 159 -4.25 4.94 -24.58
C ARG A 159 -3.04 4.83 -25.49
N THR A 160 -1.85 5.08 -24.97
CA THR A 160 -0.58 4.93 -25.71
C THR A 160 -0.06 3.49 -25.75
N GLY A 161 -0.73 2.55 -25.07
CA GLY A 161 -0.30 1.16 -25.00
C GLY A 161 0.96 0.91 -24.16
N ILE A 162 1.46 1.93 -23.44
CA ILE A 162 2.70 1.84 -22.64
C ILE A 162 2.45 1.21 -21.27
N ASN A 163 1.19 1.07 -20.85
CA ASN A 163 0.84 0.50 -19.54
C ASN A 163 1.43 -0.90 -19.31
N HIS A 164 1.57 -1.73 -20.36
CA HIS A 164 2.18 -3.06 -20.25
C HIS A 164 3.68 -2.99 -19.96
N LEU A 165 4.39 -1.96 -20.42
CA LEU A 165 5.81 -1.78 -20.09
C LEU A 165 6.01 -1.56 -18.59
N ILE A 166 5.14 -0.79 -17.96
CA ILE A 166 5.16 -0.58 -16.50
C ILE A 166 4.82 -1.86 -15.74
N ALA A 167 3.98 -2.73 -16.33
CA ALA A 167 3.65 -4.02 -15.72
C ALA A 167 4.81 -5.02 -15.83
N ILE A 168 5.50 -5.06 -16.96
CA ILE A 168 6.50 -6.07 -17.30
C ILE A 168 7.92 -5.64 -16.89
N SER A 169 8.23 -4.33 -16.87
CA SER A 169 9.57 -3.82 -16.56
C SER A 169 10.11 -4.31 -15.21
N GLY A 170 9.27 -4.37 -14.19
CA GLY A 170 9.66 -4.91 -12.87
C GLY A 170 10.08 -6.38 -12.93
N LEU A 171 9.44 -7.18 -13.77
CA LEU A 171 9.80 -8.59 -13.97
C LEU A 171 11.13 -8.72 -14.72
N HIS A 172 11.34 -7.93 -15.79
CA HIS A 172 12.59 -7.98 -16.56
C HIS A 172 13.79 -7.52 -15.73
N VAL A 173 13.66 -6.40 -15.00
CA VAL A 173 14.71 -5.92 -14.09
C VAL A 173 15.02 -6.97 -13.02
N GLY A 174 13.98 -7.58 -12.44
CA GLY A 174 14.14 -8.67 -11.46
C GLY A 174 14.85 -9.90 -12.06
N MET A 175 14.49 -10.30 -13.27
CA MET A 175 15.13 -11.42 -13.96
C MET A 175 16.61 -11.14 -14.29
N VAL A 176 16.91 -9.94 -14.80
CA VAL A 176 18.31 -9.55 -15.11
C VAL A 176 19.12 -9.48 -13.82
N ALA A 177 18.58 -8.89 -12.76
CA ALA A 177 19.25 -8.83 -11.47
C ALA A 177 19.50 -10.22 -10.88
N ALA A 178 18.52 -11.13 -10.95
CA ALA A 178 18.66 -12.51 -10.53
C ALA A 178 19.71 -13.25 -11.36
N PHE A 179 19.69 -13.10 -12.69
CA PHE A 179 20.66 -13.70 -13.59
C PHE A 179 22.09 -13.24 -13.27
N LEU A 180 22.28 -11.93 -13.12
CA LEU A 180 23.59 -11.38 -12.75
C LEU A 180 24.04 -11.87 -11.36
N PHE A 181 23.13 -11.92 -10.40
CA PHE A 181 23.44 -12.45 -9.06
C PHE A 181 23.92 -13.91 -9.13
N PHE A 182 23.26 -14.78 -9.91
CA PHE A 182 23.67 -16.17 -10.07
C PHE A 182 24.95 -16.33 -10.88
N LEU A 183 25.24 -15.41 -11.81
CA LEU A 183 26.46 -15.45 -12.63
C LEU A 183 27.71 -15.06 -11.82
N PHE A 184 27.56 -14.13 -10.85
CA PHE A 184 28.68 -13.58 -10.08
C PHE A 184 28.77 -14.14 -8.64
N ARG A 185 27.98 -15.14 -8.29
CA ARG A 185 28.06 -15.86 -7.02
C ARG A 185 28.96 -17.08 -7.15
#